data_460cf82ca4d861dd6534f5fbc46d4613
#
_entry.id   460cf82ca4d861dd6534f5fbc46d4613
#
_cell.length_a   1.000
_cell.length_b   1.000
_cell.length_c   1.000
_cell.angle_alpha   90.00
_cell.angle_beta   90.00
_cell.angle_gamma   90.00
#
_symmetry.space_group_name_H-M   'P 1'
#
loop_
_entity.id
_entity.type
_entity.pdbx_description
1 polymer ?
#
loop_
_entity_poly.entity_id
_entity_poly.type
_entity_poly.pdbx_seq_one_letter_code
_entity_poly.pdbx_strand_id
1 'polypeptide(L)'
;MIGTLLNLMLGRGLTMKRWNNFPRIEEVSHLDNLGFVIHVALFLAYLEEQKWKKIDKLFLIKRLIFASFNRLVLADINSWTREYILSLDKEIFKKLEDKALEKILELEGPENIKQDIKDTLNDDSKELELLIIEAAKKYAGYRECIINSRVYSEVYEKTFNIIKADLEKTRSKLPSLDELLSNENYEKYLSHVRGLSHSFRWIQENRQFPISVMAHLVYVTFISYIIWTLENDNGSDLVIEELLLKSIYHDIPEAITGDIITPTKRSIPGFVEILETVELKMMEDYMFEYVPEDYKNYISPYIFAPFDDELWKIAKYSDIFSALFEAKIEINNWNEAFREMYLNIKNKANSFGLISTDYLVKYWIDSFDEDKKLFV
;
A
#
# COMPACT_ATOMS: atom_id res chain seq x y z
N MET A 1 -1.20 19.10 6.71
CA MET A 1 -1.36 18.15 5.57
C MET A 1 -0.83 16.76 5.90
N ILE A 2 0.47 16.59 6.10
CA ILE A 2 1.06 15.22 6.17
C ILE A 2 0.48 14.39 7.29
N GLY A 3 0.44 14.89 8.53
CA GLY A 3 -0.18 14.16 9.64
C GLY A 3 -1.66 13.83 9.39
N THR A 4 -2.39 14.73 8.75
CA THR A 4 -3.79 14.50 8.35
C THR A 4 -3.92 13.36 7.34
N LEU A 5 -3.03 13.31 6.33
CA LEU A 5 -3.02 12.22 5.35
C LEU A 5 -2.64 10.88 5.99
N LEU A 6 -1.66 10.89 6.90
CA LEU A 6 -1.28 9.70 7.67
C LEU A 6 -2.43 9.19 8.56
N ASN A 7 -3.16 10.10 9.21
CA ASN A 7 -4.34 9.73 9.98
C ASN A 7 -5.47 9.19 9.10
N LEU A 8 -5.70 9.78 7.93
CA LEU A 8 -6.67 9.25 6.96
C LEU A 8 -6.37 7.82 6.56
N MET A 9 -5.10 7.49 6.33
CA MET A 9 -4.70 6.12 5.99
C MET A 9 -4.99 5.17 7.15
N LEU A 10 -4.50 5.45 8.35
CA LEU A 10 -4.69 4.58 9.51
C LEU A 10 -6.13 4.57 10.04
N GLY A 11 -6.84 5.68 9.96
CA GLY A 11 -8.25 5.74 10.36
C GLY A 11 -9.15 5.14 9.28
N ARG A 12 -9.51 5.94 8.28
CA ARG A 12 -10.45 5.52 7.23
C ARG A 12 -9.90 4.41 6.34
N GLY A 13 -8.61 4.45 6.01
CA GLY A 13 -7.99 3.44 5.15
C GLY A 13 -8.11 2.02 5.70
N LEU A 14 -8.06 1.86 7.03
CA LEU A 14 -8.23 0.57 7.71
C LEU A 14 -9.70 0.23 8.00
N THR A 15 -10.54 1.24 8.30
CA THR A 15 -11.93 1.02 8.68
C THR A 15 -12.86 0.90 7.47
N MET A 16 -12.52 1.51 6.35
CA MET A 16 -13.27 1.41 5.09
C MET A 16 -13.06 0.00 4.51
N LYS A 17 -14.07 -0.86 4.69
CA LYS A 17 -14.01 -2.24 4.20
C LYS A 17 -14.48 -2.34 2.75
N ARG A 18 -13.80 -3.19 2.01
CA ARG A 18 -14.20 -3.56 0.64
C ARG A 18 -15.51 -4.34 0.66
N TRP A 19 -16.32 -4.23 -0.39
CA TRP A 19 -17.61 -4.93 -0.51
C TRP A 19 -18.58 -4.63 0.67
N ASN A 20 -18.60 -3.40 1.17
CA ASN A 20 -19.30 -3.03 2.39
C ASN A 20 -20.82 -3.33 2.36
N ASN A 21 -21.42 -3.36 1.16
CA ASN A 21 -22.84 -3.67 0.94
C ASN A 21 -23.11 -5.11 0.44
N PHE A 22 -22.08 -5.99 0.51
CA PHE A 22 -22.17 -7.39 0.13
C PHE A 22 -21.76 -8.30 1.30
N PRO A 23 -22.34 -9.49 1.44
CA PRO A 23 -21.79 -10.50 2.33
C PRO A 23 -20.40 -10.90 1.83
N ARG A 24 -19.44 -11.03 2.73
CA ARG A 24 -18.05 -11.34 2.39
C ARG A 24 -17.44 -12.35 3.36
N ILE A 25 -16.47 -13.09 2.88
CA ILE A 25 -15.73 -14.08 3.68
C ILE A 25 -14.59 -13.39 4.41
N GLU A 26 -13.94 -12.42 3.77
CA GLU A 26 -12.75 -11.75 4.27
C GLU A 26 -13.00 -10.25 4.50
N GLU A 27 -12.48 -9.74 5.60
CA GLU A 27 -12.53 -8.31 5.96
C GLU A 27 -11.30 -7.57 5.38
N VAL A 28 -11.31 -7.31 4.08
CA VAL A 28 -10.24 -6.56 3.41
C VAL A 28 -10.48 -5.05 3.55
N SER A 29 -9.52 -4.32 4.07
CA SER A 29 -9.57 -2.87 4.18
C SER A 29 -9.21 -2.19 2.85
N HIS A 30 -9.42 -0.87 2.79
CA HIS A 30 -8.99 -0.08 1.63
C HIS A 30 -7.45 -0.11 1.47
N LEU A 31 -6.68 -0.03 2.57
CA LEU A 31 -5.22 -0.12 2.52
C LEU A 31 -4.72 -1.50 2.10
N ASP A 32 -5.35 -2.58 2.59
CA ASP A 32 -5.02 -3.94 2.14
C ASP A 32 -5.19 -4.08 0.63
N ASN A 33 -6.32 -3.61 0.12
CA ASN A 33 -6.56 -3.63 -1.32
C ASN A 33 -5.58 -2.74 -2.09
N LEU A 34 -5.25 -1.56 -1.58
CA LEU A 34 -4.27 -0.66 -2.20
C LEU A 34 -2.91 -1.33 -2.30
N GLY A 35 -2.42 -1.95 -1.21
CA GLY A 35 -1.16 -2.68 -1.20
C GLY A 35 -1.15 -3.82 -2.20
N PHE A 36 -2.20 -4.63 -2.22
CA PHE A 36 -2.32 -5.70 -3.20
C PHE A 36 -2.33 -5.17 -4.64
N VAL A 37 -3.06 -4.07 -4.92
CA VAL A 37 -3.06 -3.42 -6.23
C VAL A 37 -1.67 -2.92 -6.62
N ILE A 38 -0.88 -2.36 -5.68
CA ILE A 38 0.50 -1.93 -5.95
C ILE A 38 1.36 -3.14 -6.34
N HIS A 39 1.30 -4.25 -5.60
CA HIS A 39 2.06 -5.45 -5.94
C HIS A 39 1.67 -6.03 -7.31
N VAL A 40 0.37 -6.09 -7.63
CA VAL A 40 -0.09 -6.51 -8.95
C VAL A 40 0.41 -5.56 -10.04
N ALA A 41 0.35 -4.25 -9.83
CA ALA A 41 0.83 -3.27 -10.80
C ALA A 41 2.33 -3.40 -11.05
N LEU A 42 3.14 -3.60 -10.00
CA LEU A 42 4.58 -3.81 -10.11
C LEU A 42 4.92 -5.13 -10.81
N PHE A 43 4.15 -6.19 -10.57
CA PHE A 43 4.31 -7.46 -11.28
C PHE A 43 3.96 -7.33 -12.77
N LEU A 44 2.86 -6.66 -13.11
CA LEU A 44 2.50 -6.37 -14.51
C LEU A 44 3.54 -5.47 -15.19
N ALA A 45 4.07 -4.47 -14.47
CA ALA A 45 5.14 -3.61 -14.97
C ALA A 45 6.40 -4.43 -15.30
N TYR A 46 6.82 -5.34 -14.42
CA TYR A 46 7.92 -6.25 -14.69
C TYR A 46 7.67 -7.08 -15.97
N LEU A 47 6.48 -7.68 -16.12
CA LEU A 47 6.14 -8.46 -17.31
C LEU A 47 6.14 -7.62 -18.61
N GLU A 48 5.78 -6.34 -18.57
CA GLU A 48 5.88 -5.43 -19.72
C GLU A 48 7.34 -5.05 -20.00
N GLU A 49 8.19 -4.89 -18.98
CA GLU A 49 9.62 -4.65 -19.14
C GLU A 49 10.33 -5.82 -19.84
N GLN A 50 9.89 -7.08 -19.58
CA GLN A 50 10.39 -8.25 -20.33
C GLN A 50 10.05 -8.18 -21.84
N LYS A 51 9.08 -7.35 -22.23
CA LYS A 51 8.70 -7.06 -23.61
C LYS A 51 9.33 -5.76 -24.15
N TRP A 52 10.45 -5.33 -23.54
CA TRP A 52 11.22 -4.14 -23.94
C TRP A 52 10.45 -2.82 -23.79
N LYS A 53 9.46 -2.77 -22.92
CA LYS A 53 8.79 -1.52 -22.54
C LYS A 53 9.57 -0.86 -21.41
N LYS A 54 9.58 0.47 -21.39
CA LYS A 54 10.08 1.24 -20.26
C LYS A 54 8.88 1.66 -19.41
N ILE A 55 8.87 1.29 -18.14
CA ILE A 55 7.79 1.58 -17.20
C ILE A 55 8.30 2.49 -16.09
N ASP A 56 7.55 3.54 -15.80
CA ASP A 56 7.79 4.43 -14.68
C ASP A 56 7.11 3.87 -13.41
N LYS A 57 7.86 3.03 -12.68
CA LYS A 57 7.36 2.39 -11.45
C LYS A 57 7.15 3.41 -10.31
N LEU A 58 7.96 4.47 -10.28
CA LEU A 58 7.76 5.56 -9.35
C LEU A 58 6.38 6.22 -9.55
N PHE A 59 6.03 6.51 -10.81
CA PHE A 59 4.71 7.04 -11.14
C PHE A 59 3.59 6.07 -10.74
N LEU A 60 3.74 4.76 -11.01
CA LEU A 60 2.74 3.76 -10.62
C LEU A 60 2.45 3.80 -9.11
N ILE A 61 3.49 3.75 -8.28
CA ILE A 61 3.35 3.76 -6.82
C ILE A 61 2.73 5.08 -6.35
N LYS A 62 3.27 6.22 -6.79
CA LYS A 62 2.78 7.55 -6.41
C LYS A 62 1.32 7.74 -6.83
N ARG A 63 0.98 7.43 -8.09
CA ARG A 63 -0.39 7.59 -8.62
C ARG A 63 -1.40 6.76 -7.84
N LEU A 64 -1.04 5.53 -7.45
CA LEU A 64 -1.91 4.65 -6.65
C LEU A 64 -2.13 5.20 -5.24
N ILE A 65 -1.06 5.61 -4.56
CA ILE A 65 -1.14 6.14 -3.19
C ILE A 65 -1.89 7.48 -3.19
N PHE A 66 -1.56 8.41 -4.07
CA PHE A 66 -2.18 9.74 -4.09
C PHE A 66 -3.66 9.69 -4.49
N ALA A 67 -4.02 8.85 -5.48
CA ALA A 67 -5.42 8.65 -5.84
C ALA A 67 -6.25 8.02 -4.71
N SER A 68 -5.63 7.28 -3.80
CA SER A 68 -6.32 6.73 -2.64
C SER A 68 -6.82 7.82 -1.68
N PHE A 69 -6.11 8.93 -1.54
CA PHE A 69 -6.53 10.03 -0.69
C PHE A 69 -7.84 10.66 -1.15
N ASN A 70 -8.05 10.83 -2.46
CA ASN A 70 -9.32 11.32 -2.98
C ASN A 70 -10.48 10.43 -2.51
N ARG A 71 -10.30 9.10 -2.57
CA ARG A 71 -11.30 8.15 -2.10
C ARG A 71 -11.51 8.21 -0.58
N LEU A 72 -10.43 8.38 0.18
CA LEU A 72 -10.53 8.51 1.64
C LEU A 72 -11.23 9.80 2.06
N VAL A 73 -11.13 10.88 1.29
CA VAL A 73 -11.86 12.14 1.51
C VAL A 73 -13.33 12.02 1.13
N LEU A 74 -13.65 11.43 -0.03
CA LEU A 74 -15.02 11.38 -0.57
C LEU A 74 -15.93 10.32 0.07
N ALA A 75 -15.38 9.36 0.80
CA ALA A 75 -16.01 8.12 1.24
C ALA A 75 -16.20 7.08 0.11
N ASP A 76 -16.68 5.88 0.49
CA ASP A 76 -16.79 4.75 -0.43
C ASP A 76 -18.09 4.83 -1.25
N ILE A 77 -17.93 5.06 -2.54
CA ILE A 77 -19.00 4.91 -3.53
C ILE A 77 -18.74 3.60 -4.25
N ASN A 78 -19.61 2.60 -4.03
CA ASN A 78 -19.45 1.29 -4.66
C ASN A 78 -19.50 1.38 -6.19
N SER A 79 -18.89 0.40 -6.88
CA SER A 79 -18.73 0.41 -8.34
C SER A 79 -20.06 0.48 -9.08
N TRP A 80 -21.12 -0.17 -8.60
CA TRP A 80 -22.42 -0.12 -9.25
C TRP A 80 -23.05 1.26 -9.18
N THR A 81 -23.08 1.84 -7.99
CA THR A 81 -23.59 3.21 -7.82
C THR A 81 -22.78 4.18 -8.70
N ARG A 82 -21.45 3.99 -8.78
CA ARG A 82 -20.58 4.78 -9.64
C ARG A 82 -20.96 4.63 -11.12
N GLU A 83 -21.18 3.41 -11.61
CA GLU A 83 -21.58 3.18 -13.01
C GLU A 83 -22.93 3.83 -13.34
N TYR A 84 -23.92 3.69 -12.46
CA TYR A 84 -25.21 4.39 -12.65
C TYR A 84 -25.05 5.90 -12.69
N ILE A 85 -24.27 6.48 -11.80
CA ILE A 85 -24.01 7.93 -11.81
C ILE A 85 -23.32 8.34 -13.11
N LEU A 86 -22.28 7.61 -13.55
CA LEU A 86 -21.57 7.87 -14.80
C LEU A 86 -22.44 7.72 -16.05
N SER A 87 -23.49 6.90 -16.00
CA SER A 87 -24.46 6.79 -17.10
C SER A 87 -25.34 8.05 -17.23
N LEU A 88 -25.49 8.80 -16.13
CA LEU A 88 -26.26 10.06 -16.09
C LEU A 88 -25.39 11.29 -16.32
N ASP A 89 -24.23 11.35 -15.71
CA ASP A 89 -23.25 12.43 -15.87
C ASP A 89 -21.83 11.85 -15.83
N LYS A 90 -21.15 11.82 -17.00
CA LYS A 90 -19.79 11.28 -17.14
C LYS A 90 -18.72 12.12 -16.42
N GLU A 91 -18.98 13.42 -16.25
CA GLU A 91 -18.01 14.36 -15.68
C GLU A 91 -18.12 14.48 -14.15
N ILE A 92 -19.19 13.96 -13.55
CA ILE A 92 -19.46 14.21 -12.12
C ILE A 92 -18.37 13.63 -11.22
N PHE A 93 -17.80 12.45 -11.55
CA PHE A 93 -16.74 11.87 -10.74
C PHE A 93 -15.44 12.66 -10.85
N LYS A 94 -15.10 13.17 -12.03
CA LYS A 94 -13.95 14.06 -12.19
C LYS A 94 -14.11 15.30 -11.31
N LYS A 95 -15.28 15.93 -11.33
CA LYS A 95 -15.56 17.10 -10.47
C LYS A 95 -15.46 16.76 -8.98
N LEU A 96 -15.89 15.55 -8.56
CA LEU A 96 -15.75 15.10 -7.18
C LEU A 96 -14.29 14.85 -6.80
N GLU A 97 -13.51 14.20 -7.67
CA GLU A 97 -12.09 13.96 -7.47
C GLU A 97 -11.29 15.28 -7.43
N ASP A 98 -11.59 16.22 -8.34
CA ASP A 98 -11.00 17.57 -8.34
C ASP A 98 -11.31 18.31 -7.03
N LYS A 99 -12.55 18.20 -6.53
CA LYS A 99 -12.95 18.81 -5.26
C LYS A 99 -12.25 18.17 -4.04
N ALA A 100 -12.03 16.85 -4.06
CA ALA A 100 -11.27 16.18 -3.02
C ALA A 100 -9.80 16.61 -3.05
N LEU A 101 -9.20 16.69 -4.23
CA LEU A 101 -7.84 17.18 -4.42
C LEU A 101 -7.67 18.61 -3.94
N GLU A 102 -8.60 19.54 -4.30
CA GLU A 102 -8.60 20.91 -3.78
C GLU A 102 -8.52 20.93 -2.25
N LYS A 103 -9.38 20.16 -1.56
CA LYS A 103 -9.38 20.09 -0.09
C LYS A 103 -8.05 19.58 0.49
N ILE A 104 -7.39 18.64 -0.18
CA ILE A 104 -6.08 18.14 0.24
C ILE A 104 -5.02 19.23 0.06
N LEU A 105 -5.04 19.96 -1.06
CA LEU A 105 -4.07 21.01 -1.37
C LEU A 105 -4.26 22.28 -0.52
N GLU A 106 -5.46 22.53 0.01
CA GLU A 106 -5.74 23.62 0.96
C GLU A 106 -5.11 23.38 2.34
N LEU A 107 -4.75 22.13 2.69
CA LEU A 107 -4.08 21.83 3.96
C LEU A 107 -2.69 22.48 4.01
N GLU A 108 -2.33 23.05 5.16
CA GLU A 108 -1.00 23.60 5.38
C GLU A 108 0.07 22.48 5.33
N GLY A 109 1.08 22.63 4.49
CA GLY A 109 2.13 21.62 4.30
C GLY A 109 3.16 22.01 3.24
N PRO A 110 4.17 21.14 2.99
CA PRO A 110 5.24 21.38 2.04
C PRO A 110 4.73 21.56 0.61
N GLU A 111 5.09 22.66 -0.05
CA GLU A 111 4.60 22.99 -1.39
C GLU A 111 5.12 22.02 -2.47
N ASN A 112 6.36 21.51 -2.34
CA ASN A 112 6.89 20.50 -3.25
C ASN A 112 6.06 19.21 -3.23
N ILE A 113 5.60 18.76 -2.06
CA ILE A 113 4.72 17.58 -1.93
C ILE A 113 3.34 17.86 -2.53
N LYS A 114 2.76 19.04 -2.28
CA LYS A 114 1.48 19.42 -2.87
C LYS A 114 1.55 19.45 -4.39
N GLN A 115 2.63 20.04 -4.93
CA GLN A 115 2.83 20.12 -6.37
C GLN A 115 2.99 18.72 -6.98
N ASP A 116 3.78 17.84 -6.35
CA ASP A 116 3.98 16.47 -6.82
C ASP A 116 2.67 15.65 -6.80
N ILE A 117 1.86 15.79 -5.75
CA ILE A 117 0.52 15.16 -5.70
C ILE A 117 -0.34 15.66 -6.87
N LYS A 118 -0.38 16.97 -7.09
CA LYS A 118 -1.17 17.59 -8.16
C LYS A 118 -0.70 17.13 -9.54
N ASP A 119 0.60 17.18 -9.80
CA ASP A 119 1.17 16.83 -11.08
C ASP A 119 0.99 15.34 -11.38
N THR A 120 1.27 14.48 -10.40
CA THR A 120 1.07 13.03 -10.54
C THR A 120 -0.40 12.69 -10.83
N LEU A 121 -1.37 13.34 -10.16
CA LEU A 121 -2.80 13.05 -10.35
C LEU A 121 -3.38 13.64 -11.63
N ASN A 122 -2.73 14.62 -12.25
CA ASN A 122 -3.17 15.24 -13.50
C ASN A 122 -2.35 14.77 -14.73
N ASP A 123 -1.33 13.94 -14.54
CA ASP A 123 -0.54 13.42 -15.66
C ASP A 123 -1.24 12.23 -16.32
N ASP A 124 -1.95 12.51 -17.41
CA ASP A 124 -2.60 11.51 -18.26
C ASP A 124 -1.72 11.09 -19.45
N SER A 125 -0.47 11.58 -19.55
CA SER A 125 0.46 11.24 -20.64
C SER A 125 1.07 9.84 -20.51
N LYS A 126 1.03 9.25 -19.31
CA LYS A 126 1.56 7.92 -18.98
C LYS A 126 0.53 6.81 -19.30
N GLU A 127 0.16 6.70 -20.57
CA GLU A 127 -0.94 5.81 -21.02
C GLU A 127 -0.73 4.35 -20.60
N LEU A 128 0.51 3.83 -20.71
CA LEU A 128 0.80 2.44 -20.36
C LEU A 128 0.74 2.19 -18.86
N GLU A 129 1.31 3.08 -18.06
CA GLU A 129 1.24 3.03 -16.61
C GLU A 129 -0.21 3.14 -16.11
N LEU A 130 -1.01 4.03 -16.69
CA LEU A 130 -2.42 4.16 -16.36
C LEU A 130 -3.22 2.89 -16.73
N LEU A 131 -2.89 2.25 -17.85
CA LEU A 131 -3.49 0.96 -18.24
C LEU A 131 -3.08 -0.17 -17.26
N ILE A 132 -1.83 -0.20 -16.82
CA ILE A 132 -1.35 -1.15 -15.79
C ILE A 132 -2.10 -0.92 -14.47
N ILE A 133 -2.27 0.33 -14.04
CA ILE A 133 -3.04 0.67 -12.82
C ILE A 133 -4.50 0.20 -12.94
N GLU A 134 -5.12 0.44 -14.09
CA GLU A 134 -6.49 -0.01 -14.37
C GLU A 134 -6.59 -1.54 -14.30
N ALA A 135 -5.67 -2.24 -14.97
CA ALA A 135 -5.59 -3.70 -14.99
C ALA A 135 -5.42 -4.27 -13.57
N ALA A 136 -4.50 -3.72 -12.78
CA ALA A 136 -4.24 -4.15 -11.41
C ALA A 136 -5.47 -3.98 -10.50
N LYS A 137 -6.17 -2.85 -10.59
CA LYS A 137 -7.42 -2.60 -9.85
C LYS A 137 -8.52 -3.59 -10.22
N LYS A 138 -8.69 -3.87 -11.52
CA LYS A 138 -9.69 -4.83 -12.01
C LYS A 138 -9.35 -6.26 -11.60
N TYR A 139 -8.07 -6.65 -11.69
CA TYR A 139 -7.61 -7.96 -11.24
C TYR A 139 -7.85 -8.16 -9.74
N ALA A 140 -7.50 -7.19 -8.90
CA ALA A 140 -7.75 -7.26 -7.46
C ALA A 140 -9.24 -7.44 -7.14
N GLY A 141 -10.12 -6.65 -7.77
CA GLY A 141 -11.57 -6.80 -7.62
C GLY A 141 -12.11 -8.14 -8.13
N TYR A 142 -11.56 -8.65 -9.23
CA TYR A 142 -11.89 -9.97 -9.77
C TYR A 142 -11.51 -11.09 -8.80
N ARG A 143 -10.33 -11.04 -8.19
CA ARG A 143 -9.88 -12.03 -7.19
C ARG A 143 -10.76 -12.03 -5.95
N GLU A 144 -11.08 -10.85 -5.40
CA GLU A 144 -12.03 -10.73 -4.28
C GLU A 144 -13.40 -11.31 -4.63
N CYS A 145 -13.88 -11.04 -5.84
CA CYS A 145 -15.16 -11.56 -6.30
C CYS A 145 -15.17 -13.09 -6.41
N ILE A 146 -14.10 -13.71 -6.95
CA ILE A 146 -13.95 -15.18 -7.00
C ILE A 146 -14.02 -15.78 -5.60
N ILE A 147 -13.29 -15.22 -4.63
CA ILE A 147 -13.22 -15.73 -3.27
C ILE A 147 -14.61 -15.70 -2.63
N ASN A 148 -15.30 -14.58 -2.70
CA ASN A 148 -16.60 -14.39 -2.08
C ASN A 148 -17.72 -15.20 -2.78
N SER A 149 -17.65 -15.36 -4.11
CA SER A 149 -18.62 -16.13 -4.88
C SER A 149 -18.61 -17.63 -4.56
N ARG A 150 -17.54 -18.15 -3.95
CA ARG A 150 -17.48 -19.55 -3.49
C ARG A 150 -18.54 -19.89 -2.44
N VAL A 151 -18.93 -18.91 -1.63
CA VAL A 151 -19.94 -19.08 -0.57
C VAL A 151 -21.23 -18.36 -0.93
N TYR A 152 -21.15 -17.19 -1.54
CA TYR A 152 -22.30 -16.33 -1.84
C TYR A 152 -22.53 -16.20 -3.36
N SER A 153 -22.55 -17.34 -4.07
CA SER A 153 -22.60 -17.38 -5.54
C SER A 153 -23.75 -16.56 -6.13
N GLU A 154 -24.98 -16.72 -5.61
CA GLU A 154 -26.16 -16.00 -6.10
C GLU A 154 -26.04 -14.47 -5.99
N VAL A 155 -25.43 -13.98 -4.91
CA VAL A 155 -25.25 -12.55 -4.67
C VAL A 155 -24.18 -11.95 -5.60
N TYR A 156 -23.13 -12.74 -5.89
CA TYR A 156 -21.98 -12.27 -6.68
C TYR A 156 -22.10 -12.55 -8.19
N GLU A 157 -23.03 -13.41 -8.66
CA GLU A 157 -23.12 -13.86 -10.05
C GLU A 157 -23.12 -12.68 -11.04
N LYS A 158 -24.01 -11.72 -10.86
CA LYS A 158 -24.11 -10.56 -11.76
C LYS A 158 -22.83 -9.73 -11.72
N THR A 159 -22.31 -9.45 -10.54
CA THR A 159 -21.09 -8.66 -10.34
C THR A 159 -19.88 -9.37 -10.92
N PHE A 160 -19.76 -10.67 -10.71
CA PHE A 160 -18.70 -11.50 -11.26
C PHE A 160 -18.65 -11.40 -12.80
N ASN A 161 -19.81 -11.55 -13.46
CA ASN A 161 -19.90 -11.48 -14.91
C ASN A 161 -19.51 -10.08 -15.45
N ILE A 162 -19.89 -9.00 -14.77
CA ILE A 162 -19.53 -7.63 -15.14
C ILE A 162 -18.01 -7.43 -14.99
N ILE A 163 -17.46 -7.76 -13.81
CA ILE A 163 -16.02 -7.58 -13.54
C ILE A 163 -15.18 -8.43 -14.49
N LYS A 164 -15.59 -9.68 -14.74
CA LYS A 164 -14.92 -10.57 -15.68
C LYS A 164 -14.91 -9.99 -17.10
N ALA A 165 -16.05 -9.54 -17.59
CA ALA A 165 -16.17 -8.95 -18.94
C ALA A 165 -15.30 -7.68 -19.07
N ASP A 166 -15.22 -6.86 -18.03
CA ASP A 166 -14.42 -5.65 -18.03
C ASP A 166 -12.91 -5.96 -17.92
N LEU A 167 -12.53 -6.99 -17.17
CA LEU A 167 -11.16 -7.50 -17.12
C LEU A 167 -10.71 -8.05 -18.49
N GLU A 168 -11.57 -8.80 -19.18
CA GLU A 168 -11.26 -9.33 -20.53
C GLU A 168 -11.06 -8.20 -21.57
N LYS A 169 -11.80 -7.10 -21.47
CA LYS A 169 -11.55 -5.92 -22.32
C LYS A 169 -10.16 -5.32 -22.07
N THR A 170 -9.71 -5.29 -20.82
CA THR A 170 -8.39 -4.78 -20.46
C THR A 170 -7.30 -5.78 -20.87
N ARG A 171 -7.56 -7.08 -20.72
CA ARG A 171 -6.70 -8.18 -21.16
C ARG A 171 -6.31 -8.06 -22.63
N SER A 172 -7.28 -7.71 -23.49
CA SER A 172 -7.02 -7.53 -24.93
C SER A 172 -6.09 -6.36 -25.28
N LYS A 173 -5.85 -5.44 -24.35
CA LYS A 173 -5.03 -4.24 -24.52
C LYS A 173 -3.66 -4.33 -23.85
N LEU A 174 -3.52 -5.20 -22.84
CA LEU A 174 -2.32 -5.29 -21.99
C LEU A 174 -1.76 -6.72 -22.00
N PRO A 175 -0.67 -6.99 -22.76
CA PRO A 175 -0.09 -8.34 -22.87
C PRO A 175 0.33 -8.95 -21.54
N SER A 176 0.82 -8.15 -20.58
CA SER A 176 1.18 -8.66 -19.25
C SER A 176 -0.04 -9.17 -18.47
N LEU A 177 -1.21 -8.56 -18.64
CA LEU A 177 -2.45 -9.04 -18.01
C LEU A 177 -2.92 -10.35 -18.65
N ASP A 178 -2.76 -10.51 -19.97
CA ASP A 178 -3.06 -11.77 -20.67
C ASP A 178 -2.13 -12.89 -20.14
N GLU A 179 -0.85 -12.60 -19.99
CA GLU A 179 0.15 -13.53 -19.46
C GLU A 179 -0.17 -13.92 -18.00
N LEU A 180 -0.49 -12.94 -17.14
CA LEU A 180 -0.91 -13.19 -15.75
C LEU A 180 -2.13 -14.11 -15.67
N LEU A 181 -3.18 -13.83 -16.44
CA LEU A 181 -4.43 -14.60 -16.40
C LEU A 181 -4.32 -15.98 -17.08
N SER A 182 -3.30 -16.20 -17.88
CA SER A 182 -3.03 -17.47 -18.56
C SER A 182 -2.05 -18.38 -17.78
N ASN A 183 -1.44 -17.88 -16.71
CA ASN A 183 -0.44 -18.61 -15.93
C ASN A 183 -0.89 -18.80 -14.48
N GLU A 184 -1.35 -20.01 -14.15
CA GLU A 184 -1.79 -20.36 -12.79
C GLU A 184 -0.72 -20.16 -11.71
N ASN A 185 0.57 -20.24 -12.06
CA ASN A 185 1.65 -20.03 -11.10
C ASN A 185 1.73 -18.56 -10.69
N TYR A 186 1.56 -17.63 -11.62
CA TYR A 186 1.52 -16.20 -11.28
C TYR A 186 0.34 -15.86 -10.37
N GLU A 187 -0.82 -16.51 -10.59
CA GLU A 187 -1.95 -16.37 -9.68
C GLU A 187 -1.67 -16.92 -8.28
N LYS A 188 -0.93 -18.05 -8.17
CA LYS A 188 -0.51 -18.60 -6.88
C LYS A 188 0.43 -17.65 -6.15
N TYR A 189 1.48 -17.14 -6.83
CA TYR A 189 2.38 -16.12 -6.27
C TYR A 189 1.62 -14.93 -5.71
N LEU A 190 0.75 -14.31 -6.52
CA LEU A 190 -0.04 -13.16 -6.08
C LEU A 190 -1.05 -13.51 -4.97
N SER A 191 -1.50 -14.76 -4.89
CA SER A 191 -2.34 -15.22 -3.79
C SER A 191 -1.57 -15.29 -2.47
N HIS A 192 -0.29 -15.69 -2.49
CA HIS A 192 0.59 -15.60 -1.32
C HIS A 192 0.84 -14.15 -0.93
N VAL A 193 1.20 -13.27 -1.88
CA VAL A 193 1.34 -11.83 -1.62
C VAL A 193 0.07 -11.26 -0.96
N ARG A 194 -1.11 -11.65 -1.45
CA ARG A 194 -2.38 -11.25 -0.84
C ARG A 194 -2.54 -11.74 0.61
N GLY A 195 -1.86 -12.83 0.98
CA GLY A 195 -1.80 -13.35 2.35
C GLY A 195 -1.33 -12.33 3.39
N LEU A 196 -0.52 -11.34 3.00
CA LEU A 196 -0.11 -10.23 3.86
C LEU A 196 -1.29 -9.43 4.44
N SER A 197 -2.46 -9.43 3.77
CA SER A 197 -3.68 -8.81 4.31
C SER A 197 -4.29 -9.57 5.50
N HIS A 198 -3.82 -10.79 5.75
CA HIS A 198 -4.26 -11.66 6.85
C HIS A 198 -3.18 -11.87 7.91
N SER A 199 -1.95 -11.41 7.67
CA SER A 199 -0.88 -11.33 8.66
C SER A 199 -1.01 -10.02 9.42
N PHE A 200 -1.33 -10.06 10.71
CA PHE A 200 -1.56 -8.87 11.53
C PHE A 200 -0.35 -8.56 12.40
N ARG A 201 -0.02 -7.28 12.48
CA ARG A 201 1.05 -6.76 13.34
C ARG A 201 0.58 -6.62 14.79
N TRP A 202 1.52 -6.66 15.73
CA TRP A 202 1.27 -6.45 17.16
C TRP A 202 0.30 -7.48 17.77
N ILE A 203 0.35 -8.72 17.31
CA ILE A 203 -0.60 -9.77 17.74
C ILE A 203 -0.62 -10.07 19.25
N GLN A 204 0.38 -9.62 20.00
CA GLN A 204 0.44 -9.75 21.45
C GLN A 204 -0.24 -8.59 22.18
N GLU A 205 -0.57 -7.51 21.46
CA GLU A 205 -1.19 -6.32 22.03
C GLU A 205 -2.69 -6.30 21.72
N ASN A 206 -3.46 -5.87 22.69
CA ASN A 206 -4.91 -5.71 22.50
C ASN A 206 -5.18 -4.42 21.73
N ARG A 207 -5.41 -4.52 20.42
CA ARG A 207 -5.61 -3.38 19.51
C ARG A 207 -7.08 -3.10 19.20
N GLN A 208 -7.39 -1.81 19.05
CA GLN A 208 -8.69 -1.36 18.52
C GLN A 208 -8.68 -1.27 16.99
N PHE A 209 -7.51 -1.00 16.40
CA PHE A 209 -7.30 -0.89 14.96
C PHE A 209 -6.28 -1.95 14.49
N PRO A 210 -6.73 -3.19 14.21
CA PRO A 210 -5.83 -4.20 13.64
C PRO A 210 -5.22 -3.71 12.33
N ILE A 211 -3.91 -3.80 12.21
CA ILE A 211 -3.16 -3.43 11.00
C ILE A 211 -2.51 -4.69 10.45
N SER A 212 -2.82 -4.99 9.20
CA SER A 212 -2.15 -6.06 8.47
C SER A 212 -0.75 -5.63 8.02
N VAL A 213 0.10 -6.61 7.73
CA VAL A 213 1.40 -6.35 7.11
C VAL A 213 1.23 -5.66 5.75
N MET A 214 0.22 -6.03 4.96
CA MET A 214 -0.07 -5.37 3.68
C MET A 214 -0.35 -3.87 3.85
N ALA A 215 -1.21 -3.50 4.80
CA ALA A 215 -1.53 -2.10 5.08
C ALA A 215 -0.32 -1.33 5.61
N HIS A 216 0.51 -1.98 6.45
CA HIS A 216 1.77 -1.44 6.94
C HIS A 216 2.74 -1.13 5.80
N LEU A 217 2.95 -2.03 4.85
CA LEU A 217 3.83 -1.81 3.70
C LEU A 217 3.44 -0.56 2.90
N VAL A 218 2.15 -0.35 2.64
CA VAL A 218 1.65 0.87 1.98
C VAL A 218 1.97 2.11 2.80
N TYR A 219 1.77 2.02 4.12
CA TYR A 219 1.99 3.12 5.04
C TYR A 219 3.47 3.50 5.12
N VAL A 220 4.36 2.51 5.24
CA VAL A 220 5.82 2.70 5.22
C VAL A 220 6.27 3.31 3.89
N THR A 221 5.72 2.84 2.77
CA THR A 221 6.04 3.38 1.44
C THR A 221 5.70 4.86 1.33
N PHE A 222 4.54 5.27 1.84
CA PHE A 222 4.17 6.69 1.86
C PHE A 222 5.07 7.52 2.79
N ILE A 223 5.41 7.02 3.98
CA ILE A 223 6.33 7.69 4.89
C ILE A 223 7.72 7.84 4.26
N SER A 224 8.23 6.79 3.59
CA SER A 224 9.52 6.81 2.89
C SER A 224 9.55 7.89 1.80
N TYR A 225 8.47 8.00 1.00
CA TYR A 225 8.31 9.07 0.03
C TYR A 225 8.40 10.46 0.67
N ILE A 226 7.69 10.67 1.77
CA ILE A 226 7.67 11.97 2.46
C ILE A 226 9.05 12.31 3.05
N ILE A 227 9.69 11.36 3.75
CA ILE A 227 11.03 11.58 4.32
C ILE A 227 12.02 11.93 3.22
N TRP A 228 12.07 11.13 2.14
CA TRP A 228 12.95 11.40 1.01
C TRP A 228 12.76 12.81 0.44
N THR A 229 11.49 13.19 0.18
CA THR A 229 11.16 14.48 -0.41
C THR A 229 11.51 15.66 0.49
N LEU A 230 11.49 15.49 1.82
CA LEU A 230 11.89 16.53 2.79
C LEU A 230 13.40 16.62 2.99
N GLU A 231 14.12 15.50 2.89
CA GLU A 231 15.59 15.47 3.07
C GLU A 231 16.36 15.84 1.78
N ASN A 232 15.73 15.71 0.61
CA ASN A 232 16.42 15.83 -0.69
C ASN A 232 15.62 16.69 -1.67
N ASP A 233 15.85 18.01 -1.65
CA ASP A 233 15.12 18.98 -2.51
C ASP A 233 15.25 18.71 -4.02
N ASN A 234 16.30 18.00 -4.48
CA ASN A 234 16.57 17.69 -5.89
C ASN A 234 17.06 16.25 -6.07
N GLY A 235 16.49 15.30 -5.32
CA GLY A 235 16.88 13.89 -5.40
C GLY A 235 16.54 13.25 -6.74
N SER A 236 17.32 12.25 -7.15
CA SER A 236 17.09 11.49 -8.39
C SER A 236 15.83 10.62 -8.27
N ASP A 237 15.00 10.63 -9.32
CA ASP A 237 13.81 9.75 -9.42
C ASP A 237 14.17 8.25 -9.32
N LEU A 238 15.34 7.85 -9.80
CA LEU A 238 15.80 6.46 -9.69
C LEU A 238 16.05 6.05 -8.24
N VAL A 239 16.58 6.96 -7.42
CA VAL A 239 16.88 6.67 -6.02
C VAL A 239 15.61 6.58 -5.19
N ILE A 240 14.64 7.46 -5.43
CA ILE A 240 13.35 7.37 -4.73
C ILE A 240 12.55 6.14 -5.20
N GLU A 241 12.59 5.78 -6.48
CA GLU A 241 11.96 4.54 -6.98
C GLU A 241 12.50 3.34 -6.21
N GLU A 242 13.83 3.22 -6.08
CA GLU A 242 14.47 2.13 -5.35
C GLU A 242 14.05 2.11 -3.86
N LEU A 243 14.02 3.27 -3.20
CA LEU A 243 13.56 3.39 -1.82
C LEU A 243 12.10 2.92 -1.65
N LEU A 244 11.20 3.30 -2.57
CA LEU A 244 9.81 2.88 -2.50
C LEU A 244 9.64 1.38 -2.78
N LEU A 245 10.45 0.81 -3.69
CA LEU A 245 10.47 -0.63 -3.92
C LEU A 245 10.95 -1.39 -2.66
N LYS A 246 12.03 -0.93 -2.00
CA LYS A 246 12.46 -1.49 -0.71
C LYS A 246 11.33 -1.42 0.32
N SER A 247 10.63 -0.29 0.40
CA SER A 247 9.56 -0.08 1.37
C SER A 247 8.34 -0.96 1.15
N ILE A 248 7.98 -1.28 -0.11
CA ILE A 248 6.80 -2.09 -0.41
C ILE A 248 7.08 -3.61 -0.41
N TYR A 249 8.35 -4.02 -0.52
CA TYR A 249 8.73 -5.44 -0.60
C TYR A 249 9.35 -6.01 0.67
N HIS A 250 9.84 -5.20 1.64
CA HIS A 250 10.71 -5.66 2.73
C HIS A 250 10.11 -6.74 3.64
N ASP A 251 8.81 -6.77 3.87
CA ASP A 251 8.13 -7.74 4.73
C ASP A 251 7.32 -8.79 3.93
N ILE A 252 7.61 -8.99 2.65
CA ILE A 252 6.95 -10.03 1.83
C ILE A 252 7.09 -11.44 2.46
N PRO A 253 8.20 -11.85 3.07
CA PRO A 253 8.31 -13.15 3.73
C PRO A 253 7.24 -13.39 4.80
N GLU A 254 6.72 -12.34 5.42
CA GLU A 254 5.66 -12.44 6.43
C GLU A 254 4.31 -12.92 5.87
N ALA A 255 4.16 -12.99 4.54
CA ALA A 255 3.03 -13.66 3.91
C ALA A 255 2.99 -15.17 4.21
N ILE A 256 4.13 -15.76 4.56
CA ILE A 256 4.29 -17.19 4.81
C ILE A 256 4.65 -17.44 6.28
N THR A 257 5.59 -16.66 6.83
CA THR A 257 6.07 -16.84 8.21
C THR A 257 5.15 -16.21 9.26
N GLY A 258 4.30 -15.25 8.85
CA GLY A 258 3.61 -14.34 9.76
C GLY A 258 4.55 -13.32 10.40
N ASP A 259 4.00 -12.27 11.01
CA ASP A 259 4.77 -11.25 11.74
C ASP A 259 5.34 -11.84 13.04
N ILE A 260 6.65 -12.06 13.08
CA ILE A 260 7.36 -12.46 14.30
C ILE A 260 7.90 -11.20 14.98
N ILE A 261 7.34 -10.88 16.12
CA ILE A 261 7.62 -9.63 16.85
C ILE A 261 9.08 -9.50 17.29
N THR A 262 9.60 -8.27 17.30
CA THR A 262 10.99 -7.95 17.68
C THR A 262 11.41 -8.51 19.06
N PRO A 263 10.59 -8.48 20.14
CA PRO A 263 10.96 -9.10 21.40
C PRO A 263 11.25 -10.60 21.27
N THR A 264 10.46 -11.32 20.49
CA THR A 264 10.70 -12.75 20.21
C THR A 264 11.97 -12.94 19.37
N LYS A 265 12.16 -12.15 18.32
CA LYS A 265 13.36 -12.18 17.45
C LYS A 265 14.66 -12.02 18.27
N ARG A 266 14.62 -11.20 19.33
CA ARG A 266 15.79 -10.90 20.19
C ARG A 266 15.86 -11.67 21.50
N SER A 267 14.95 -12.62 21.75
CA SER A 267 14.87 -13.36 23.00
C SER A 267 16.05 -14.32 23.23
N ILE A 268 16.64 -14.84 22.14
CA ILE A 268 17.76 -15.81 22.17
C ILE A 268 18.81 -15.35 21.17
N PRO A 269 20.11 -15.29 21.55
CA PRO A 269 21.21 -15.03 20.63
C PRO A 269 21.21 -16.05 19.46
N GLY A 270 21.43 -15.59 18.23
CA GLY A 270 21.45 -16.42 17.02
C GLY A 270 20.07 -16.75 16.44
N PHE A 271 18.97 -16.34 17.06
CA PHE A 271 17.62 -16.62 16.55
C PHE A 271 17.30 -15.79 15.29
N VAL A 272 17.80 -14.55 15.22
CA VAL A 272 17.60 -13.67 14.05
C VAL A 272 18.21 -14.30 12.80
N GLU A 273 19.45 -14.78 12.89
CA GLU A 273 20.17 -15.40 11.77
C GLU A 273 19.52 -16.70 11.30
N ILE A 274 18.98 -17.49 12.25
CA ILE A 274 18.18 -18.68 11.92
C ILE A 274 16.88 -18.26 11.22
N LEU A 275 16.21 -17.22 11.70
CA LEU A 275 14.96 -16.75 11.12
C LEU A 275 15.16 -16.25 9.70
N GLU A 276 16.19 -15.44 9.42
CA GLU A 276 16.56 -15.00 8.07
C GLU A 276 16.78 -16.20 7.12
N THR A 277 17.45 -17.24 7.60
CA THR A 277 17.65 -18.48 6.82
C THR A 277 16.33 -19.21 6.55
N VAL A 278 15.43 -19.24 7.53
CA VAL A 278 14.10 -19.85 7.41
C VAL A 278 13.23 -19.05 6.45
N GLU A 279 13.21 -17.72 6.57
CA GLU A 279 12.47 -16.83 5.67
C GLU A 279 12.90 -17.03 4.21
N LEU A 280 14.21 -17.05 3.94
CA LEU A 280 14.73 -17.31 2.61
C LEU A 280 14.27 -18.68 2.08
N LYS A 281 14.43 -19.75 2.88
CA LYS A 281 14.04 -21.10 2.48
C LYS A 281 12.53 -21.21 2.24
N MET A 282 11.71 -20.63 3.10
CA MET A 282 10.26 -20.65 2.93
C MET A 282 9.82 -19.85 1.70
N MET A 283 10.49 -18.72 1.39
CA MET A 283 10.25 -17.99 0.15
C MET A 283 10.56 -18.86 -1.08
N GLU A 284 11.68 -19.59 -1.08
CA GLU A 284 12.03 -20.53 -2.15
C GLU A 284 10.98 -21.64 -2.30
N ASP A 285 10.58 -22.28 -1.19
CA ASP A 285 9.72 -23.44 -1.19
C ASP A 285 8.24 -23.11 -1.48
N TYR A 286 7.76 -21.88 -1.22
CA TYR A 286 6.33 -21.54 -1.25
C TYR A 286 5.94 -20.37 -2.15
N MET A 287 6.88 -19.51 -2.56
CA MET A 287 6.55 -18.34 -3.39
C MET A 287 7.39 -18.29 -4.68
N PHE A 288 8.68 -18.44 -4.58
CA PHE A 288 9.57 -18.28 -5.73
C PHE A 288 9.47 -19.43 -6.75
N GLU A 289 8.97 -20.60 -6.34
CA GLU A 289 8.64 -21.68 -7.27
C GLU A 289 7.58 -21.30 -8.32
N TYR A 290 6.77 -20.24 -8.06
CA TYR A 290 5.68 -19.79 -8.92
C TYR A 290 6.05 -18.66 -9.87
N VAL A 291 7.26 -18.14 -9.81
CA VAL A 291 7.70 -17.01 -10.64
C VAL A 291 8.98 -17.34 -11.41
N PRO A 292 9.25 -16.65 -12.55
CA PRO A 292 10.52 -16.82 -13.25
C PRO A 292 11.72 -16.45 -12.37
N GLU A 293 12.84 -17.14 -12.60
CA GLU A 293 14.09 -16.87 -11.88
C GLU A 293 14.56 -15.41 -12.03
N ASP A 294 14.34 -14.81 -13.19
CA ASP A 294 14.67 -13.39 -13.43
C ASP A 294 13.83 -12.44 -12.54
N TYR A 295 12.55 -12.76 -12.30
CA TYR A 295 11.72 -11.99 -11.38
C TYR A 295 12.16 -12.17 -9.93
N LYS A 296 12.45 -13.39 -9.52
CA LYS A 296 13.01 -13.69 -8.21
C LYS A 296 14.28 -12.86 -7.97
N ASN A 297 15.22 -12.90 -8.93
CA ASN A 297 16.48 -12.14 -8.84
C ASN A 297 16.25 -10.64 -8.79
N TYR A 298 15.22 -10.15 -9.50
CA TYR A 298 14.84 -8.73 -9.49
C TYR A 298 14.33 -8.26 -8.13
N ILE A 299 13.45 -9.02 -7.45
CA ILE A 299 12.85 -8.58 -6.18
C ILE A 299 13.67 -8.96 -4.93
N SER A 300 14.53 -9.98 -5.01
CA SER A 300 15.29 -10.47 -3.86
C SER A 300 16.11 -9.41 -3.11
N PRO A 301 16.77 -8.44 -3.77
CA PRO A 301 17.48 -7.36 -3.06
C PRO A 301 16.57 -6.47 -2.21
N TYR A 302 15.31 -6.28 -2.64
CA TYR A 302 14.34 -5.48 -1.89
C TYR A 302 13.74 -6.23 -0.68
N ILE A 303 13.82 -7.55 -0.68
CA ILE A 303 13.27 -8.44 0.35
C ILE A 303 14.34 -8.77 1.39
N PHE A 304 15.50 -9.29 0.95
CA PHE A 304 16.50 -9.87 1.85
C PHE A 304 17.63 -8.91 2.24
N ALA A 305 17.81 -7.82 1.49
CA ALA A 305 18.79 -6.78 1.78
C ALA A 305 18.21 -5.36 1.71
N PRO A 306 16.98 -5.12 2.24
CA PRO A 306 16.31 -3.83 2.08
C PRO A 306 17.06 -2.69 2.79
N PHE A 307 17.99 -3.02 3.68
CA PHE A 307 18.68 -2.09 4.57
C PHE A 307 20.22 -2.08 4.40
N ASP A 308 20.76 -2.68 3.34
CA ASP A 308 22.21 -2.86 3.15
C ASP A 308 22.93 -1.67 2.46
N ASP A 309 22.20 -0.63 2.06
CA ASP A 309 22.74 0.54 1.37
C ASP A 309 22.48 1.87 2.12
N GLU A 310 22.87 3.00 1.54
CA GLU A 310 22.66 4.31 2.14
C GLU A 310 21.19 4.71 2.31
N LEU A 311 20.30 4.12 1.49
CA LEU A 311 18.85 4.33 1.59
C LEU A 311 18.25 3.60 2.79
N TRP A 312 18.97 2.64 3.36
CA TRP A 312 18.50 1.84 4.49
C TRP A 312 18.04 2.68 5.68
N LYS A 313 18.71 3.81 5.92
CA LYS A 313 18.34 4.71 7.03
C LYS A 313 16.93 5.21 6.86
N ILE A 314 16.56 5.69 5.66
CA ILE A 314 15.22 6.22 5.40
C ILE A 314 14.17 5.11 5.48
N ALA A 315 14.41 3.96 4.84
CA ALA A 315 13.51 2.83 4.91
C ALA A 315 13.28 2.36 6.37
N LYS A 316 14.38 2.22 7.13
CA LYS A 316 14.32 1.82 8.55
C LYS A 316 13.62 2.85 9.43
N TYR A 317 13.86 4.13 9.17
CA TYR A 317 13.18 5.19 9.92
C TYR A 317 11.70 5.24 9.59
N SER A 318 11.33 5.01 8.33
CA SER A 318 9.93 4.95 7.91
C SER A 318 9.17 3.82 8.60
N ASP A 319 9.78 2.65 8.74
CA ASP A 319 9.23 1.53 9.50
C ASP A 319 9.01 1.91 10.99
N ILE A 320 10.00 2.57 11.63
CA ILE A 320 9.87 3.04 13.00
C ILE A 320 8.81 4.15 13.15
N PHE A 321 8.73 5.08 12.18
CA PHE A 321 7.69 6.10 12.18
C PHE A 321 6.30 5.50 11.96
N SER A 322 6.17 4.47 11.15
CA SER A 322 4.88 3.79 11.02
C SER A 322 4.41 3.24 12.36
N ALA A 323 5.29 2.58 13.09
CA ALA A 323 4.98 2.08 14.44
C ALA A 323 4.62 3.20 15.43
N LEU A 324 5.24 4.39 15.31
CA LEU A 324 4.90 5.57 16.13
C LEU A 324 3.46 6.03 15.88
N PHE A 325 3.05 6.15 14.62
CA PHE A 325 1.70 6.58 14.28
C PHE A 325 0.67 5.47 14.54
N GLU A 326 1.04 4.21 14.38
CA GLU A 326 0.22 3.06 14.78
C GLU A 326 -0.08 3.08 16.27
N ALA A 327 0.92 3.39 17.13
CA ALA A 327 0.71 3.56 18.56
C ALA A 327 -0.09 4.84 18.87
N LYS A 328 0.11 5.92 18.12
CA LYS A 328 -0.61 7.19 18.33
C LYS A 328 -2.11 7.03 18.10
N ILE A 329 -2.54 6.31 17.05
CA ILE A 329 -3.97 6.10 16.79
C ILE A 329 -4.64 5.28 17.89
N GLU A 330 -3.94 4.31 18.45
CA GLU A 330 -4.44 3.54 19.61
C GLU A 330 -4.66 4.42 20.83
N ILE A 331 -3.68 5.29 21.17
CA ILE A 331 -3.80 6.24 22.29
C ILE A 331 -4.94 7.24 22.05
N ASN A 332 -5.10 7.76 20.85
CA ASN A 332 -6.17 8.68 20.50
C ASN A 332 -7.56 8.04 20.65
N ASN A 333 -7.62 6.72 20.65
CA ASN A 333 -8.82 5.93 20.90
C ASN A 333 -8.85 5.29 22.30
N TRP A 334 -8.17 5.91 23.26
CA TRP A 334 -8.18 5.54 24.68
C TRP A 334 -7.52 4.20 25.00
N ASN A 335 -6.65 3.68 24.13
CA ASN A 335 -5.87 2.48 24.41
C ASN A 335 -4.57 2.85 25.13
N GLU A 336 -4.64 3.00 26.44
CA GLU A 336 -3.50 3.42 27.28
C GLU A 336 -2.35 2.40 27.31
N ALA A 337 -2.58 1.14 26.93
CA ALA A 337 -1.52 0.12 26.83
C ALA A 337 -0.40 0.53 25.85
N PHE A 338 -0.72 1.34 24.83
CA PHE A 338 0.25 1.82 23.85
C PHE A 338 1.06 3.05 24.29
N ARG A 339 0.78 3.67 25.45
CA ARG A 339 1.41 4.92 25.88
C ARG A 339 2.92 4.78 26.10
N GLU A 340 3.36 3.77 26.82
CA GLU A 340 4.79 3.53 27.07
C GLU A 340 5.52 3.22 25.77
N MET A 341 4.98 2.36 24.93
CA MET A 341 5.50 2.01 23.63
C MET A 341 5.64 3.24 22.72
N TYR A 342 4.60 4.06 22.63
CA TYR A 342 4.63 5.33 21.90
C TYR A 342 5.78 6.24 22.36
N LEU A 343 5.96 6.42 23.67
CA LEU A 343 7.03 7.25 24.21
C LEU A 343 8.42 6.68 23.88
N ASN A 344 8.60 5.37 23.98
CA ASN A 344 9.86 4.70 23.64
C ASN A 344 10.19 4.86 22.15
N ILE A 345 9.21 4.64 21.27
CA ILE A 345 9.39 4.81 19.81
C ILE A 345 9.64 6.28 19.47
N LYS A 346 8.93 7.23 20.10
CA LYS A 346 9.13 8.66 19.88
C LYS A 346 10.54 9.09 20.29
N ASN A 347 11.05 8.62 21.43
CA ASN A 347 12.41 8.91 21.87
C ASN A 347 13.45 8.34 20.90
N LYS A 348 13.22 7.15 20.38
CA LYS A 348 14.07 6.54 19.35
C LYS A 348 14.04 7.36 18.05
N ALA A 349 12.87 7.77 17.60
CA ALA A 349 12.70 8.59 16.39
C ALA A 349 13.45 9.92 16.51
N ASN A 350 13.41 10.60 17.68
CA ASN A 350 14.14 11.83 17.93
C ASN A 350 15.67 11.68 17.82
N SER A 351 16.23 10.47 17.92
CA SER A 351 17.66 10.22 17.82
C SER A 351 18.17 10.07 16.38
N PHE A 352 17.29 10.10 15.37
CA PHE A 352 17.68 9.86 13.98
C PHE A 352 18.44 10.99 13.31
N GLY A 353 18.29 12.23 13.82
CA GLY A 353 19.05 13.39 13.33
C GLY A 353 18.69 13.80 11.89
N LEU A 354 17.48 13.49 11.44
CA LEU A 354 16.94 13.94 10.16
C LEU A 354 16.22 15.27 10.33
N ILE A 355 16.28 16.15 9.32
CA ILE A 355 15.48 17.38 9.28
C ILE A 355 13.99 17.04 9.34
N SER A 356 13.58 16.00 8.61
CA SER A 356 12.22 15.45 8.63
C SER A 356 11.77 14.94 10.00
N THR A 357 12.70 14.54 10.90
CA THR A 357 12.33 14.07 12.26
C THR A 357 11.68 15.18 13.06
N ASP A 358 12.25 16.37 13.08
CA ASP A 358 11.65 17.52 13.78
C ASP A 358 10.28 17.88 13.18
N TYR A 359 10.18 17.81 11.85
CA TYR A 359 8.93 18.04 11.13
C TYR A 359 7.87 16.97 11.46
N LEU A 360 8.28 15.69 11.45
CA LEU A 360 7.44 14.53 11.73
C LEU A 360 6.89 14.54 13.15
N VAL A 361 7.78 14.69 14.13
CA VAL A 361 7.42 14.58 15.55
C VAL A 361 6.68 15.82 16.04
N LYS A 362 7.01 17.01 15.54
CA LYS A 362 6.44 18.28 16.00
C LYS A 362 5.16 18.67 15.28
N TYR A 363 5.12 18.54 13.95
CA TYR A 363 3.98 19.00 13.15
C TYR A 363 3.03 17.87 12.71
N TRP A 364 3.53 16.66 12.49
CA TRP A 364 2.66 15.57 12.05
C TRP A 364 1.86 14.99 13.19
N ILE A 365 2.44 14.89 14.38
CA ILE A 365 1.69 14.42 15.54
C ILE A 365 0.58 15.41 15.89
N ASP A 366 0.84 16.72 15.80
CA ASP A 366 -0.18 17.73 16.05
C ASP A 366 -1.25 17.76 14.95
N SER A 367 -0.84 17.71 13.66
CA SER A 367 -1.79 17.68 12.53
C SER A 367 -2.48 16.32 12.37
N PHE A 368 -2.00 15.26 13.01
CA PHE A 368 -2.67 13.96 13.06
C PHE A 368 -4.02 14.04 13.77
N ASP A 369 -4.16 14.96 14.71
CA ASP A 369 -5.40 15.18 15.46
C ASP A 369 -6.36 16.18 14.77
N GLU A 370 -5.97 16.75 13.60
CA GLU A 370 -6.73 17.79 12.88
C GLU A 370 -7.62 17.28 11.73
N ASP A 371 -7.86 15.99 11.60
CA ASP A 371 -8.58 15.36 10.49
C ASP A 371 -10.05 15.81 10.33
N LYS A 372 -10.62 16.37 11.40
CA LYS A 372 -12.03 16.83 11.43
C LYS A 372 -12.36 17.90 10.38
N LYS A 373 -11.37 18.61 9.84
CA LYS A 373 -11.59 19.69 8.84
C LYS A 373 -11.82 19.19 7.41
N LEU A 374 -11.47 17.94 7.09
CA LEU A 374 -11.60 17.37 5.75
C LEU A 374 -13.01 16.83 5.43
N PHE A 375 -13.88 16.74 6.42
CA PHE A 375 -15.12 15.96 6.35
C PHE A 375 -16.41 16.79 6.40
N VAL A 376 -16.30 18.09 6.20
CA VAL A 376 -17.47 18.99 6.17
C VAL A 376 -17.88 19.32 4.75
#